data_25d2ebafb227d123ed94d552a4b80989
#
_entry.id   25d2ebafb227d123ed94d552a4b80989
#
_cell.length_a   1.000
_cell.length_b   1.000
_cell.length_c   1.000
_cell.angle_alpha   90.00
_cell.angle_beta   90.00
_cell.angle_gamma   90.00
#
_symmetry.space_group_name_H-M   'P 1'
#
loop_
_entity.id
_entity.type
_entity.pdbx_description
1 polymer ?
#
loop_
_entity_poly.entity_id
_entity_poly.type
_entity_poly.pdbx_seq_one_letter_code
_entity_poly.pdbx_strand_id
1 'polypeptide(L)'
;MADEKPFDITSAEQEIGRLNRPIKSVIWQAPKGESFTLSIPPTVYPPREDTDLLANAIVRIGAGRGKRCLEIGCGSGALSLLAARQGWRVKACDINPFAVMASRHSAEVADIDLDIQEGGPGPKEDGEINQWSGQELHDLIIWNLPYLGLASSEDEVLGPFEEAALLDTDSIGLVSRLVKLISTGKLMTSGGMALILVSNNQRGKDTKRICLQNGLSCREFSSKQFEDGEELTVYAIWQPFSNCPVSILDEVDSTNKILLDSGEQLGASIQAKKQLEGKGRRGRTWTSETIAFAGSWIVHDGKGELVHSDLQLVGGLAVVDAIRAISSDDHHDRIRLKWPNDILLENESAEWAKVAGVLLEGRSIASEIRLVLGIGTNIFSAEPLERQDFKIATLNQSLDLEIGFSQFSSVISAALSSLLEQRINIPNYPSNKLLEITLEEINNTVSSLGNPIYRTKACEVIGLNEKGHLQVKTTSGELLNLDEGEDLMWPKYN
;
A
#
# COMPACT_ATOMS: atom_id res chain seq x y z
N MET A 1 10.96 18.41 -22.78
CA MET A 1 11.67 17.57 -23.76
C MET A 1 13.12 17.60 -23.31
N ALA A 2 13.57 16.56 -22.62
CA ALA A 2 14.98 16.38 -22.34
C ALA A 2 15.66 16.05 -23.66
N ASP A 3 16.70 16.78 -24.02
CA ASP A 3 17.53 16.48 -25.17
C ASP A 3 18.16 15.08 -24.94
N GLU A 4 17.61 14.07 -25.61
CA GLU A 4 18.29 12.78 -25.76
C GLU A 4 19.63 13.06 -26.45
N LYS A 5 20.74 12.91 -25.74
CA LYS A 5 22.07 12.95 -26.36
C LYS A 5 22.08 11.84 -27.43
N PRO A 6 22.30 12.17 -28.70
CA PRO A 6 22.30 11.14 -29.73
C PRO A 6 23.44 10.16 -29.42
N PHE A 7 23.13 8.85 -29.54
CA PHE A 7 24.11 7.79 -29.43
C PHE A 7 25.17 7.98 -30.51
N ASP A 8 26.35 8.42 -30.12
CA ASP A 8 27.46 8.75 -31.01
C ASP A 8 28.49 7.60 -31.11
N ILE A 9 29.47 7.77 -32.00
CA ILE A 9 30.52 6.77 -32.24
C ILE A 9 31.29 6.48 -30.94
N THR A 10 31.53 7.47 -30.11
CA THR A 10 32.27 7.32 -28.84
C THR A 10 31.47 6.47 -27.84
N SER A 11 30.16 6.68 -27.75
CA SER A 11 29.26 5.87 -26.95
C SER A 11 29.22 4.43 -27.43
N ALA A 12 29.22 4.22 -28.77
CA ALA A 12 29.27 2.88 -29.36
C ALA A 12 30.61 2.16 -29.06
N GLU A 13 31.74 2.84 -29.17
CA GLU A 13 33.07 2.28 -28.85
C GLU A 13 33.18 1.93 -27.35
N GLN A 14 32.65 2.76 -26.46
CA GLN A 14 32.62 2.48 -25.03
C GLN A 14 31.77 1.24 -24.73
N GLU A 15 30.60 1.11 -25.37
CA GLU A 15 29.74 -0.05 -25.18
C GLU A 15 30.40 -1.35 -25.70
N ILE A 16 31.03 -1.31 -26.88
CA ILE A 16 31.80 -2.43 -27.39
C ILE A 16 32.94 -2.78 -26.45
N GLY A 17 33.63 -1.79 -25.85
CA GLY A 17 34.66 -2.00 -24.85
C GLY A 17 34.15 -2.67 -23.58
N ARG A 18 32.93 -2.33 -23.15
CA ARG A 18 32.25 -2.97 -22.01
C ARG A 18 31.88 -4.42 -22.31
N LEU A 19 31.23 -4.66 -23.44
CA LEU A 19 30.82 -6.01 -23.87
C LEU A 19 32.01 -6.97 -24.01
N ASN A 20 33.20 -6.47 -24.33
CA ASN A 20 34.44 -7.26 -24.44
C ASN A 20 35.09 -7.59 -23.08
N ARG A 21 34.58 -7.09 -21.95
CA ARG A 21 35.10 -7.48 -20.64
C ARG A 21 34.77 -8.94 -20.33
N PRO A 22 35.62 -9.67 -19.59
CA PRO A 22 35.35 -11.07 -19.27
C PRO A 22 34.14 -11.22 -18.35
N ILE A 23 33.37 -12.28 -18.59
CA ILE A 23 32.29 -12.72 -17.69
C ILE A 23 32.93 -13.11 -16.35
N LYS A 24 32.39 -12.59 -15.26
CA LYS A 24 32.83 -12.92 -13.90
C LYS A 24 32.00 -14.07 -13.35
N SER A 25 32.64 -14.97 -12.62
CA SER A 25 31.94 -15.94 -11.78
C SER A 25 31.97 -15.46 -10.33
N VAL A 26 30.79 -15.34 -9.70
CA VAL A 26 30.64 -14.85 -8.34
C VAL A 26 29.89 -15.88 -7.51
N ILE A 27 30.37 -16.18 -6.30
CA ILE A 27 29.61 -17.00 -5.35
C ILE A 27 28.75 -16.05 -4.51
N TRP A 28 27.44 -16.10 -4.69
CA TRP A 28 26.49 -15.37 -3.87
C TRP A 28 26.07 -16.20 -2.66
N GLN A 29 26.21 -15.63 -1.48
CA GLN A 29 25.77 -16.23 -0.22
C GLN A 29 24.33 -15.81 0.05
N ALA A 30 23.38 -16.65 -0.30
CA ALA A 30 21.98 -16.40 -0.05
C ALA A 30 21.61 -16.64 1.43
N PRO A 31 20.49 -16.07 1.91
CA PRO A 31 19.98 -16.33 3.26
C PRO A 31 19.79 -17.83 3.53
N LYS A 32 19.82 -18.23 4.82
CA LYS A 32 19.73 -19.61 5.30
C LYS A 32 20.87 -20.54 4.90
N GLY A 33 22.01 -19.98 4.50
CA GLY A 33 23.22 -20.75 4.24
C GLY A 33 23.25 -21.41 2.85
N GLU A 34 22.32 -21.07 1.98
CA GLU A 34 22.40 -21.42 0.57
C GLU A 34 23.49 -20.62 -0.13
N SER A 35 24.16 -21.21 -1.12
CA SER A 35 25.14 -20.52 -1.95
C SER A 35 24.98 -20.90 -3.40
N PHE A 36 25.11 -19.93 -4.29
CA PHE A 36 24.99 -20.12 -5.74
C PHE A 36 26.16 -19.50 -6.47
N THR A 37 26.71 -20.26 -7.42
CA THR A 37 27.70 -19.72 -8.36
C THR A 37 26.95 -19.05 -9.51
N LEU A 38 27.15 -17.73 -9.64
CA LEU A 38 26.44 -16.90 -10.62
C LEU A 38 27.39 -16.45 -11.72
N SER A 39 26.89 -16.42 -12.94
CA SER A 39 27.55 -15.84 -14.10
C SER A 39 27.16 -14.37 -14.22
N ILE A 40 28.13 -13.48 -14.23
CA ILE A 40 27.92 -12.04 -14.28
C ILE A 40 28.62 -11.45 -15.53
N PRO A 41 27.91 -11.35 -16.66
CA PRO A 41 28.36 -10.57 -17.81
C PRO A 41 28.56 -9.09 -17.45
N PRO A 42 29.35 -8.34 -18.22
CA PRO A 42 29.64 -6.92 -17.95
C PRO A 42 28.42 -6.01 -17.87
N THR A 43 27.32 -6.36 -18.53
CA THR A 43 26.07 -5.60 -18.62
C THR A 43 24.99 -6.12 -17.66
N VAL A 44 25.35 -7.03 -16.76
CA VAL A 44 24.43 -7.63 -15.79
C VAL A 44 24.79 -7.19 -14.38
N TYR A 45 23.80 -6.67 -13.67
CA TYR A 45 23.96 -6.21 -12.30
C TYR A 45 24.27 -7.38 -11.35
N PRO A 46 25.36 -7.33 -10.58
CA PRO A 46 25.67 -8.37 -9.62
C PRO A 46 24.77 -8.26 -8.39
N PRO A 47 24.50 -9.38 -7.67
CA PRO A 47 23.79 -9.31 -6.40
C PRO A 47 24.49 -8.37 -5.41
N ARG A 48 23.71 -7.50 -4.77
CA ARG A 48 24.13 -6.56 -3.73
C ARG A 48 23.12 -6.57 -2.58
N GLU A 49 23.17 -5.53 -1.74
CA GLU A 49 22.34 -5.39 -0.54
C GLU A 49 20.85 -5.30 -0.82
N ASP A 50 20.46 -4.77 -1.99
CA ASP A 50 19.11 -4.77 -2.52
C ASP A 50 18.62 -6.21 -2.81
N THR A 51 19.45 -6.98 -3.50
CA THR A 51 19.19 -8.41 -3.76
C THR A 51 19.05 -9.18 -2.43
N ASP A 52 19.95 -8.92 -1.46
CA ASP A 52 19.91 -9.58 -0.14
C ASP A 52 18.66 -9.19 0.65
N LEU A 53 18.23 -7.94 0.58
CA LEU A 53 17.00 -7.46 1.23
C LEU A 53 15.77 -8.19 0.69
N LEU A 54 15.65 -8.30 -0.64
CA LEU A 54 14.54 -9.00 -1.30
C LEU A 54 14.64 -10.52 -1.10
N ALA A 55 15.85 -11.10 -1.10
CA ALA A 55 16.09 -12.50 -0.79
C ALA A 55 15.60 -12.87 0.63
N ASN A 56 15.87 -12.01 1.62
CA ASN A 56 15.36 -12.20 2.99
C ASN A 56 13.83 -12.16 3.03
N ALA A 57 13.18 -11.32 2.24
CA ALA A 57 11.72 -11.28 2.11
C ALA A 57 11.18 -12.60 1.52
N ILE A 58 11.80 -13.12 0.45
CA ILE A 58 11.45 -14.43 -0.14
C ILE A 58 11.57 -15.55 0.89
N VAL A 59 12.65 -15.56 1.66
CA VAL A 59 12.84 -16.55 2.73
C VAL A 59 11.75 -16.46 3.80
N ARG A 60 11.35 -15.25 4.16
CA ARG A 60 10.36 -15.00 5.20
C ARG A 60 8.94 -15.41 4.78
N ILE A 61 8.57 -15.28 3.51
CA ILE A 61 7.28 -15.76 3.01
C ILE A 61 7.18 -17.30 3.02
N GLY A 62 8.30 -18.01 3.07
CA GLY A 62 8.38 -19.46 3.25
C GLY A 62 8.35 -20.28 1.97
N ALA A 63 8.15 -21.59 2.13
CA ALA A 63 8.23 -22.54 1.04
C ALA A 63 7.10 -22.39 0.00
N GLY A 64 7.46 -22.44 -1.28
CA GLY A 64 6.53 -22.31 -2.39
C GLY A 64 5.56 -23.48 -2.55
N ARG A 65 5.97 -24.71 -2.15
CA ARG A 65 5.15 -25.93 -2.24
C ARG A 65 4.57 -26.18 -3.63
N GLY A 66 5.34 -25.88 -4.66
CA GLY A 66 4.94 -26.03 -6.06
C GLY A 66 4.04 -24.92 -6.60
N LYS A 67 3.79 -23.85 -5.86
CA LYS A 67 3.12 -22.63 -6.33
C LYS A 67 3.98 -21.91 -7.36
N ARG A 68 3.36 -21.08 -8.20
CA ARG A 68 4.01 -20.37 -9.29
C ARG A 68 4.61 -19.06 -8.83
N CYS A 69 5.85 -18.82 -9.23
CA CYS A 69 6.58 -17.59 -9.02
C CYS A 69 7.00 -16.98 -10.36
N LEU A 70 6.88 -15.69 -10.50
CA LEU A 70 7.43 -14.91 -11.60
C LEU A 70 8.46 -13.93 -11.05
N GLU A 71 9.71 -14.02 -11.51
CA GLU A 71 10.69 -12.95 -11.31
C GLU A 71 10.78 -12.07 -12.56
N ILE A 72 10.63 -10.77 -12.39
CA ILE A 72 10.78 -9.76 -13.44
C ILE A 72 12.15 -9.09 -13.25
N GLY A 73 12.94 -8.94 -14.34
CA GLY A 73 14.29 -8.41 -14.25
C GLY A 73 15.25 -9.35 -13.51
N CYS A 74 15.36 -10.61 -13.98
CA CYS A 74 16.06 -11.64 -13.22
C CYS A 74 17.59 -11.47 -13.13
N GLY A 75 18.19 -10.62 -13.96
CA GLY A 75 19.62 -10.32 -13.91
C GLY A 75 20.50 -11.57 -14.00
N SER A 76 21.23 -11.89 -12.93
CA SER A 76 22.07 -13.09 -12.82
C SER A 76 21.32 -14.36 -12.41
N GLY A 77 20.01 -14.27 -12.10
CA GLY A 77 19.16 -15.36 -11.64
C GLY A 77 19.22 -15.65 -10.14
N ALA A 78 19.84 -14.79 -9.35
CA ALA A 78 20.05 -15.03 -7.91
C ALA A 78 18.74 -15.33 -7.16
N LEU A 79 17.72 -14.47 -7.29
CA LEU A 79 16.44 -14.61 -6.59
C LEU A 79 15.61 -15.76 -7.17
N SER A 80 15.65 -15.99 -8.49
CA SER A 80 15.02 -17.15 -9.14
C SER A 80 15.55 -18.47 -8.58
N LEU A 81 16.87 -18.61 -8.45
CA LEU A 81 17.53 -19.81 -7.90
C LEU A 81 17.11 -20.02 -6.44
N LEU A 82 17.12 -18.95 -5.63
CA LEU A 82 16.67 -19.03 -4.24
C LEU A 82 15.20 -19.45 -4.14
N ALA A 83 14.31 -18.85 -4.93
CA ALA A 83 12.88 -19.18 -4.94
C ALA A 83 12.66 -20.65 -5.36
N ALA A 84 13.34 -21.11 -6.41
CA ALA A 84 13.26 -22.50 -6.86
C ALA A 84 13.74 -23.46 -5.78
N ARG A 85 14.87 -23.16 -5.10
CA ARG A 85 15.38 -23.97 -3.98
C ARG A 85 14.40 -24.02 -2.80
N GLN A 86 13.56 -23.01 -2.64
CA GLN A 86 12.46 -23.01 -1.66
C GLN A 86 11.17 -23.70 -2.15
N GLY A 87 11.22 -24.36 -3.32
CA GLY A 87 10.11 -25.15 -3.83
C GLY A 87 9.04 -24.36 -4.60
N TRP A 88 9.36 -23.16 -5.09
CA TRP A 88 8.53 -22.45 -6.06
C TRP A 88 8.78 -23.01 -7.47
N ARG A 89 7.72 -23.04 -8.31
CA ARG A 89 7.87 -23.23 -9.75
C ARG A 89 8.13 -21.84 -10.35
N VAL A 90 9.37 -21.59 -10.72
CA VAL A 90 9.82 -20.27 -11.12
C VAL A 90 9.81 -20.13 -12.63
N LYS A 91 9.16 -19.07 -13.09
CA LYS A 91 9.38 -18.45 -14.38
C LYS A 91 10.09 -17.11 -14.15
N ALA A 92 11.02 -16.76 -15.03
CA ALA A 92 11.76 -15.51 -14.93
C ALA A 92 11.82 -14.80 -16.28
N CYS A 93 11.98 -13.50 -16.27
CA CYS A 93 12.20 -12.73 -17.49
C CYS A 93 13.17 -11.57 -17.26
N ASP A 94 13.80 -11.16 -18.34
CA ASP A 94 14.62 -9.95 -18.39
C ASP A 94 14.60 -9.35 -19.80
N ILE A 95 14.64 -8.02 -19.91
CA ILE A 95 14.73 -7.33 -21.19
C ILE A 95 16.15 -7.37 -21.76
N ASN A 96 17.15 -7.65 -20.92
CA ASN A 96 18.53 -7.79 -21.30
C ASN A 96 18.85 -9.25 -21.70
N PRO A 97 19.14 -9.54 -22.98
CA PRO A 97 19.43 -10.91 -23.42
C PRO A 97 20.67 -11.51 -22.73
N PHE A 98 21.63 -10.70 -22.30
CA PHE A 98 22.79 -11.18 -21.53
C PHE A 98 22.40 -11.63 -20.12
N ALA A 99 21.41 -10.98 -19.50
CA ALA A 99 20.84 -11.40 -18.23
C ALA A 99 20.11 -12.75 -18.38
N VAL A 100 19.32 -12.91 -19.43
CA VAL A 100 18.67 -14.19 -19.76
C VAL A 100 19.69 -15.32 -19.91
N MET A 101 20.78 -15.09 -20.66
CA MET A 101 21.88 -16.06 -20.82
C MET A 101 22.57 -16.36 -19.49
N ALA A 102 22.89 -15.33 -18.72
CA ALA A 102 23.54 -15.46 -17.43
C ALA A 102 22.71 -16.26 -16.43
N SER A 103 21.43 -15.96 -16.34
CA SER A 103 20.49 -16.67 -15.46
C SER A 103 20.33 -18.15 -15.88
N ARG A 104 20.23 -18.46 -17.18
CA ARG A 104 20.18 -19.83 -17.68
C ARG A 104 21.44 -20.60 -17.31
N HIS A 105 22.61 -20.01 -17.52
CA HIS A 105 23.89 -20.64 -17.16
C HIS A 105 24.02 -20.84 -15.64
N SER A 106 23.61 -19.85 -14.83
CA SER A 106 23.60 -20.00 -13.38
C SER A 106 22.67 -21.12 -12.91
N ALA A 107 21.53 -21.30 -13.59
CA ALA A 107 20.58 -22.38 -13.32
C ALA A 107 21.16 -23.76 -13.68
N GLU A 108 21.83 -23.87 -14.82
CA GLU A 108 22.56 -25.09 -15.22
C GLU A 108 23.63 -25.48 -14.20
N VAL A 109 24.45 -24.51 -13.75
CA VAL A 109 25.48 -24.74 -12.73
C VAL A 109 24.89 -25.17 -11.39
N ALA A 110 23.71 -24.65 -11.03
CA ALA A 110 23.02 -25.00 -9.79
C ALA A 110 22.19 -26.29 -9.86
N ASP A 111 22.10 -26.92 -11.04
CA ASP A 111 21.23 -28.07 -11.35
C ASP A 111 19.76 -27.77 -10.99
N ILE A 112 19.26 -26.61 -11.42
CA ILE A 112 17.89 -26.13 -11.20
C ILE A 112 17.26 -25.82 -12.55
N ASP A 113 16.10 -26.41 -12.81
CA ASP A 113 15.30 -26.12 -14.01
C ASP A 113 14.50 -24.83 -13.83
N LEU A 114 14.77 -23.83 -14.70
CA LEU A 114 14.10 -22.54 -14.72
C LEU A 114 13.61 -22.19 -16.13
N ASP A 115 12.37 -21.75 -16.25
CA ASP A 115 11.84 -21.17 -17.50
C ASP A 115 12.16 -19.67 -17.53
N ILE A 116 13.19 -19.30 -18.31
CA ILE A 116 13.67 -17.92 -18.40
C ILE A 116 13.48 -17.40 -19.82
N GLN A 117 12.78 -16.26 -19.96
CA GLN A 117 12.41 -15.66 -21.24
C GLN A 117 12.94 -14.24 -21.37
N GLU A 118 13.15 -13.81 -22.61
CA GLU A 118 13.43 -12.40 -22.89
C GLU A 118 12.12 -11.61 -22.90
N GLY A 119 12.09 -10.44 -22.23
CA GLY A 119 10.95 -9.54 -22.16
C GLY A 119 10.67 -9.04 -20.76
N GLY A 120 9.56 -8.32 -20.61
CA GLY A 120 9.13 -7.70 -19.34
C GLY A 120 8.04 -6.66 -19.56
N PRO A 121 7.51 -6.04 -18.49
CA PRO A 121 6.56 -4.93 -18.59
C PRO A 121 7.22 -3.75 -19.34
N GLY A 122 6.55 -3.22 -20.34
CA GLY A 122 7.07 -2.11 -21.13
C GLY A 122 5.97 -1.32 -21.86
N PRO A 123 6.35 -0.26 -22.62
CA PRO A 123 5.39 0.61 -23.30
C PRO A 123 4.58 -0.06 -24.42
N LYS A 124 5.10 -1.14 -25.00
CA LYS A 124 4.37 -1.98 -25.97
C LYS A 124 3.53 -2.98 -25.18
N GLU A 125 2.29 -2.64 -24.97
CA GLU A 125 1.43 -3.35 -24.04
C GLU A 125 0.85 -4.66 -24.60
N ASP A 126 0.49 -5.52 -23.67
CA ASP A 126 -0.58 -6.52 -23.69
C ASP A 126 -0.49 -7.70 -24.68
N GLY A 127 -0.06 -7.52 -25.90
CA GLY A 127 0.06 -8.62 -26.85
C GLY A 127 1.21 -9.60 -26.57
N GLU A 128 2.22 -9.13 -25.81
CA GLU A 128 3.45 -9.87 -25.56
C GLU A 128 3.56 -10.40 -24.12
N ILE A 129 2.61 -10.07 -23.25
CA ILE A 129 2.67 -10.47 -21.83
C ILE A 129 2.85 -11.98 -21.66
N ASN A 130 2.13 -12.78 -22.45
CA ASN A 130 2.21 -14.24 -22.38
C ASN A 130 3.56 -14.79 -22.82
N GLN A 131 4.37 -14.04 -23.56
CA GLN A 131 5.69 -14.48 -24.01
C GLN A 131 6.66 -14.51 -22.84
N TRP A 132 6.71 -13.44 -22.02
CA TRP A 132 7.63 -13.34 -20.91
C TRP A 132 7.07 -13.82 -19.57
N SER A 133 5.76 -13.67 -19.32
CA SER A 133 5.14 -14.14 -18.07
C SER A 133 4.51 -15.53 -18.16
N GLY A 134 4.28 -16.05 -19.38
CA GLY A 134 3.52 -17.28 -19.62
C GLY A 134 2.01 -17.04 -19.59
N GLN A 135 1.25 -18.13 -19.81
CA GLN A 135 -0.21 -18.09 -19.88
C GLN A 135 -0.90 -18.22 -18.51
N GLU A 136 -0.15 -18.61 -17.48
CA GLU A 136 -0.68 -18.87 -16.16
C GLU A 136 -0.47 -17.67 -15.23
N LEU A 137 -1.42 -17.45 -14.32
CA LEU A 137 -1.28 -16.48 -13.25
C LEU A 137 -0.32 -16.98 -12.16
N HIS A 138 0.39 -16.06 -11.50
CA HIS A 138 1.41 -16.36 -10.50
C HIS A 138 0.90 -16.12 -9.08
N ASP A 139 1.34 -16.97 -8.15
CA ASP A 139 1.04 -16.83 -6.73
C ASP A 139 2.01 -15.89 -6.03
N LEU A 140 3.22 -15.73 -6.60
CA LEU A 140 4.24 -14.79 -6.17
C LEU A 140 4.82 -14.09 -7.39
N ILE A 141 4.94 -12.77 -7.31
CA ILE A 141 5.69 -11.96 -8.28
C ILE A 141 6.84 -11.30 -7.51
N ILE A 142 8.04 -11.33 -8.07
CA ILE A 142 9.24 -10.72 -7.49
C ILE A 142 9.80 -9.73 -8.49
N TRP A 143 10.13 -8.53 -8.04
CA TRP A 143 10.81 -7.55 -8.87
C TRP A 143 11.73 -6.65 -8.05
N ASN A 144 13.02 -6.75 -8.30
CA ASN A 144 13.98 -5.73 -7.92
C ASN A 144 13.94 -4.63 -8.99
N LEU A 145 13.15 -3.58 -8.76
CA LEU A 145 12.93 -2.55 -9.78
C LEU A 145 14.20 -1.70 -9.99
N PRO A 146 14.44 -1.23 -11.23
CA PRO A 146 15.35 -0.12 -11.46
C PRO A 146 14.92 1.12 -10.67
N TYR A 147 15.77 1.66 -9.82
CA TYR A 147 15.40 2.74 -8.89
C TYR A 147 16.29 3.98 -8.95
N LEU A 148 17.39 3.99 -9.73
CA LEU A 148 18.18 5.20 -9.89
C LEU A 148 17.46 6.24 -10.73
N GLY A 149 17.50 7.49 -10.33
CA GLY A 149 16.97 8.61 -11.11
C GLY A 149 17.97 9.09 -12.17
N LEU A 150 17.47 9.69 -13.24
CA LEU A 150 18.29 10.27 -14.32
C LEU A 150 19.34 11.29 -13.82
N ALA A 151 19.13 11.89 -12.65
CA ALA A 151 20.04 12.90 -12.08
C ALA A 151 21.27 12.31 -11.34
N SER A 152 21.29 11.01 -11.04
CA SER A 152 22.40 10.36 -10.32
C SER A 152 23.54 9.89 -11.24
N SER A 153 23.45 10.10 -12.55
CA SER A 153 24.39 9.59 -13.56
C SER A 153 25.30 10.65 -14.19
N GLU A 154 25.52 11.80 -13.55
CA GLU A 154 26.34 12.87 -14.15
C GLU A 154 27.82 12.52 -14.37
N ASP A 155 28.37 11.50 -13.68
CA ASP A 155 29.78 11.13 -13.75
C ASP A 155 30.11 9.82 -14.48
N GLU A 156 29.15 8.95 -14.77
CA GLU A 156 29.39 7.74 -15.57
C GLU A 156 28.33 7.61 -16.67
N VAL A 157 28.79 7.61 -17.92
CA VAL A 157 27.93 7.29 -19.08
C VAL A 157 27.59 5.79 -18.98
N LEU A 158 26.38 5.46 -18.56
CA LEU A 158 25.87 4.09 -18.54
C LEU A 158 25.60 3.62 -19.98
N GLY A 159 25.83 2.34 -20.27
CA GLY A 159 25.39 1.75 -21.53
C GLY A 159 23.90 1.42 -21.49
N PRO A 160 23.24 1.23 -22.66
CA PRO A 160 21.79 0.99 -22.73
C PRO A 160 21.29 -0.18 -21.87
N PHE A 161 22.08 -1.23 -21.69
CA PHE A 161 21.74 -2.38 -20.87
C PHE A 161 21.94 -2.15 -19.37
N GLU A 162 22.97 -1.36 -18.98
CA GLU A 162 23.17 -0.95 -17.60
C GLU A 162 22.10 0.07 -17.20
N GLU A 163 21.77 1.01 -18.10
CA GLU A 163 20.70 1.98 -17.92
C GLU A 163 19.37 1.29 -17.68
N ALA A 164 19.02 0.31 -18.50
CA ALA A 164 17.79 -0.47 -18.34
C ALA A 164 17.71 -1.26 -17.01
N ALA A 165 18.86 -1.64 -16.44
CA ALA A 165 18.92 -2.33 -15.15
C ALA A 165 18.83 -1.39 -13.94
N LEU A 166 19.18 -0.12 -14.10
CA LEU A 166 19.34 0.83 -13.00
C LEU A 166 18.33 1.98 -13.03
N LEU A 167 17.85 2.40 -14.21
CA LEU A 167 17.00 3.57 -14.39
C LEU A 167 15.56 3.19 -14.75
N ASP A 168 14.60 3.75 -14.03
CA ASP A 168 13.20 3.75 -14.47
C ASP A 168 12.97 4.91 -15.47
N THR A 169 13.14 4.61 -16.76
CA THR A 169 12.91 5.55 -17.87
C THR A 169 11.48 5.51 -18.41
N ASP A 170 10.61 4.67 -17.84
CA ASP A 170 9.23 4.54 -18.28
C ASP A 170 8.41 5.82 -18.02
N SER A 171 7.61 6.25 -19.00
CA SER A 171 6.85 7.51 -18.94
C SER A 171 5.83 7.55 -17.82
N ILE A 172 5.23 6.40 -17.47
CA ILE A 172 4.25 6.27 -16.37
C ILE A 172 4.83 5.60 -15.12
N GLY A 173 6.07 5.10 -15.20
CA GLY A 173 6.77 4.38 -14.15
C GLY A 173 6.46 2.88 -14.11
N LEU A 174 7.50 2.08 -13.86
CA LEU A 174 7.42 0.62 -13.86
C LEU A 174 6.50 0.07 -12.76
N VAL A 175 6.44 0.72 -11.60
CA VAL A 175 5.48 0.38 -10.53
C VAL A 175 4.04 0.49 -11.06
N SER A 176 3.70 1.59 -11.75
CA SER A 176 2.36 1.80 -12.31
C SER A 176 2.00 0.74 -13.34
N ARG A 177 2.95 0.32 -14.17
CA ARG A 177 2.73 -0.77 -15.15
C ARG A 177 2.44 -2.09 -14.47
N LEU A 178 3.27 -2.48 -13.51
CA LEU A 178 3.07 -3.74 -12.77
C LEU A 178 1.71 -3.73 -12.05
N VAL A 179 1.41 -2.66 -11.33
CA VAL A 179 0.16 -2.49 -10.58
C VAL A 179 -1.05 -2.61 -11.51
N LYS A 180 -1.00 -1.99 -12.70
CA LYS A 180 -2.07 -2.09 -13.71
C LYS A 180 -2.24 -3.53 -14.21
N LEU A 181 -1.16 -4.26 -14.47
CA LEU A 181 -1.23 -5.67 -14.89
C LEU A 181 -1.81 -6.57 -13.79
N ILE A 182 -1.47 -6.31 -12.53
CA ILE A 182 -2.03 -7.04 -11.38
C ILE A 182 -3.50 -6.71 -11.19
N SER A 183 -3.88 -5.43 -11.18
CA SER A 183 -5.26 -4.99 -10.94
C SER A 183 -6.24 -5.45 -12.02
N THR A 184 -5.76 -5.62 -13.24
CA THR A 184 -6.56 -6.16 -14.36
C THR A 184 -6.60 -7.69 -14.40
N GLY A 185 -5.99 -8.38 -13.43
CA GLY A 185 -6.01 -9.85 -13.32
C GLY A 185 -5.18 -10.59 -14.37
N LYS A 186 -4.19 -9.92 -14.98
CA LYS A 186 -3.38 -10.49 -16.06
C LYS A 186 -2.12 -11.22 -15.59
N LEU A 187 -1.66 -11.01 -14.35
CA LEU A 187 -0.39 -11.56 -13.87
C LEU A 187 -0.51 -12.39 -12.60
N MET A 188 -1.38 -12.01 -11.68
CA MET A 188 -1.40 -12.53 -10.31
C MET A 188 -2.70 -13.24 -10.00
N THR A 189 -2.62 -14.37 -9.30
CA THR A 189 -3.81 -15.05 -8.75
C THR A 189 -4.49 -14.19 -7.68
N SER A 190 -5.78 -14.38 -7.42
CA SER A 190 -6.51 -13.61 -6.41
C SER A 190 -5.90 -13.71 -5.00
N GLY A 191 -5.39 -14.89 -4.64
CA GLY A 191 -4.69 -15.12 -3.36
C GLY A 191 -3.19 -14.83 -3.38
N GLY A 192 -2.65 -14.39 -4.52
CA GLY A 192 -1.24 -14.12 -4.72
C GLY A 192 -0.75 -12.83 -4.06
N MET A 193 0.56 -12.61 -4.16
CA MET A 193 1.23 -11.38 -3.75
C MET A 193 2.37 -11.01 -4.70
N ALA A 194 2.69 -9.73 -4.77
CA ALA A 194 3.94 -9.28 -5.36
C ALA A 194 4.86 -8.71 -4.26
N LEU A 195 6.14 -9.04 -4.34
CA LEU A 195 7.22 -8.41 -3.57
C LEU A 195 8.05 -7.57 -4.52
N ILE A 196 8.02 -6.28 -4.32
CA ILE A 196 8.79 -5.33 -5.12
C ILE A 196 9.74 -4.53 -4.25
N LEU A 197 10.96 -4.34 -4.72
CA LEU A 197 11.94 -3.48 -4.07
C LEU A 197 12.00 -2.16 -4.82
N VAL A 198 11.93 -1.07 -4.07
CA VAL A 198 12.04 0.31 -4.57
C VAL A 198 12.93 1.13 -3.64
N SER A 199 13.52 2.21 -4.16
CA SER A 199 14.22 3.22 -3.36
C SER A 199 13.25 4.34 -2.95
N ASN A 200 13.60 5.10 -1.91
CA ASN A 200 12.87 6.28 -1.43
C ASN A 200 12.98 7.51 -2.36
N ASN A 201 13.41 7.32 -3.60
CA ASN A 201 13.38 8.37 -4.62
C ASN A 201 11.94 8.81 -4.93
N GLN A 202 11.78 9.85 -5.75
CA GLN A 202 10.48 10.46 -6.04
C GLN A 202 9.43 9.44 -6.51
N ARG A 203 9.79 8.44 -7.35
CA ARG A 203 8.86 7.42 -7.87
C ARG A 203 8.58 6.32 -6.85
N GLY A 204 9.57 5.91 -6.05
CA GLY A 204 9.41 4.89 -5.02
C GLY A 204 8.48 5.31 -3.88
N LYS A 205 8.50 6.60 -3.50
CA LYS A 205 7.59 7.17 -2.48
C LYS A 205 6.12 7.04 -2.84
N ASP A 206 5.79 7.07 -4.13
CA ASP A 206 4.41 6.96 -4.61
C ASP A 206 3.86 5.54 -4.66
N THR A 207 4.67 4.52 -4.40
CA THR A 207 4.30 3.11 -4.54
C THR A 207 2.99 2.76 -3.83
N LYS A 208 2.83 3.12 -2.55
CA LYS A 208 1.60 2.88 -1.79
C LYS A 208 0.41 3.58 -2.43
N ARG A 209 0.55 4.84 -2.82
CA ARG A 209 -0.50 5.63 -3.47
C ARG A 209 -0.94 5.00 -4.78
N ILE A 210 0.00 4.61 -5.64
CA ILE A 210 -0.26 3.94 -6.92
C ILE A 210 -1.03 2.63 -6.72
N CYS A 211 -0.63 1.82 -5.74
CA CYS A 211 -1.35 0.58 -5.42
C CYS A 211 -2.79 0.86 -5.01
N LEU A 212 -3.01 1.76 -4.05
CA LEU A 212 -4.34 2.10 -3.54
C LEU A 212 -5.25 2.66 -4.65
N GLN A 213 -4.75 3.56 -5.51
CA GLN A 213 -5.48 4.10 -6.67
C GLN A 213 -6.02 3.01 -7.59
N ASN A 214 -5.30 1.90 -7.70
CA ASN A 214 -5.66 0.75 -8.53
C ASN A 214 -6.38 -0.36 -7.75
N GLY A 215 -6.83 -0.09 -6.51
CA GLY A 215 -7.56 -1.03 -5.68
C GLY A 215 -6.73 -2.20 -5.16
N LEU A 216 -5.41 -2.05 -5.08
CA LEU A 216 -4.50 -3.04 -4.52
C LEU A 216 -3.98 -2.61 -3.16
N SER A 217 -3.95 -3.56 -2.23
CA SER A 217 -3.33 -3.37 -0.92
C SER A 217 -1.82 -3.34 -1.04
N CYS A 218 -1.18 -2.49 -0.22
CA CYS A 218 0.26 -2.32 -0.21
C CYS A 218 0.75 -2.09 1.22
N ARG A 219 1.74 -2.88 1.64
CA ARG A 219 2.37 -2.77 2.97
C ARG A 219 3.87 -2.91 2.85
N GLU A 220 4.58 -2.11 3.62
CA GLU A 220 6.01 -2.31 3.82
C GLU A 220 6.25 -3.70 4.43
N PHE A 221 7.10 -4.48 3.76
CA PHE A 221 7.50 -5.82 4.20
C PHE A 221 8.79 -5.77 5.00
N SER A 222 9.75 -5.01 4.53
CA SER A 222 11.02 -4.71 5.17
C SER A 222 11.67 -3.50 4.51
N SER A 223 12.52 -2.78 5.24
CA SER A 223 13.32 -1.67 4.70
C SER A 223 14.75 -1.72 5.23
N LYS A 224 15.64 -1.03 4.53
CA LYS A 224 17.03 -0.81 4.91
C LYS A 224 17.43 0.62 4.55
N GLN A 225 17.87 1.38 5.55
CA GLN A 225 18.41 2.71 5.37
C GLN A 225 19.93 2.66 5.26
N PHE A 226 20.50 3.45 4.36
CA PHE A 226 21.93 3.60 4.13
C PHE A 226 22.43 4.91 4.71
N GLU A 227 23.78 5.02 4.87
CA GLU A 227 24.42 6.17 5.50
C GLU A 227 24.28 7.48 4.68
N ASP A 228 24.13 7.37 3.37
CA ASP A 228 23.90 8.50 2.44
C ASP A 228 22.45 9.02 2.43
N GLY A 229 21.54 8.37 3.19
CA GLY A 229 20.15 8.73 3.30
C GLY A 229 19.24 7.99 2.31
N GLU A 230 19.79 7.13 1.44
CA GLU A 230 18.98 6.23 0.63
C GLU A 230 18.28 5.21 1.54
N GLU A 231 17.01 4.94 1.25
CA GLU A 231 16.25 3.88 1.88
C GLU A 231 15.68 2.96 0.80
N LEU A 232 15.99 1.69 0.90
CA LEU A 232 15.40 0.65 0.08
C LEU A 232 14.27 -0.02 0.85
N THR A 233 13.12 -0.13 0.21
CA THR A 233 11.91 -0.73 0.81
C THR A 233 11.39 -1.86 -0.06
N VAL A 234 11.15 -3.01 0.55
CA VAL A 234 10.37 -4.10 -0.05
C VAL A 234 8.91 -3.88 0.31
N TYR A 235 8.06 -3.70 -0.69
CA TYR A 235 6.62 -3.68 -0.54
C TYR A 235 6.00 -5.03 -0.90
N ALA A 236 5.05 -5.47 -0.08
CA ALA A 236 4.12 -6.53 -0.44
C ALA A 236 2.83 -5.91 -0.99
N ILE A 237 2.38 -6.40 -2.16
CA ILE A 237 1.19 -5.93 -2.87
C ILE A 237 0.25 -7.11 -3.07
N TRP A 238 -1.07 -6.95 -2.80
CA TRP A 238 -2.06 -8.02 -2.97
C TRP A 238 -3.46 -7.46 -3.25
N GLN A 239 -4.39 -8.34 -3.66
CA GLN A 239 -5.81 -8.00 -3.79
C GLN A 239 -6.48 -7.99 -2.42
N PRO A 240 -7.15 -6.87 -2.02
CA PRO A 240 -7.74 -6.74 -0.69
C PRO A 240 -8.81 -7.79 -0.42
N PHE A 241 -8.74 -8.44 0.75
CA PHE A 241 -9.74 -9.41 1.23
C PHE A 241 -10.14 -10.46 0.19
N SER A 242 -9.20 -10.91 -0.64
CA SER A 242 -9.42 -11.68 -1.86
C SER A 242 -10.19 -13.00 -1.68
N ASN A 243 -10.24 -13.53 -0.47
CA ASN A 243 -10.95 -14.78 -0.14
C ASN A 243 -12.18 -14.54 0.76
N CYS A 244 -12.60 -13.28 0.91
CA CYS A 244 -13.70 -12.91 1.80
C CYS A 244 -14.93 -12.49 0.98
N PRO A 245 -16.14 -12.81 1.44
CA PRO A 245 -17.37 -12.36 0.79
C PRO A 245 -17.47 -10.83 0.79
N VAL A 246 -17.87 -10.28 -0.34
CA VAL A 246 -18.19 -8.86 -0.51
C VAL A 246 -19.61 -8.74 -1.07
N SER A 247 -20.49 -8.06 -0.35
CA SER A 247 -21.86 -7.75 -0.81
C SER A 247 -21.99 -6.26 -1.07
N ILE A 248 -22.41 -5.88 -2.28
CA ILE A 248 -22.68 -4.49 -2.66
C ILE A 248 -24.18 -4.31 -2.85
N LEU A 249 -24.76 -3.34 -2.14
CA LEU A 249 -26.20 -3.06 -2.11
C LEU A 249 -26.45 -1.62 -2.57
N ASP A 250 -27.60 -1.37 -3.18
CA ASP A 250 -27.99 0.00 -3.48
C ASP A 250 -28.46 0.73 -2.22
N GLU A 251 -29.28 0.06 -1.41
CA GLU A 251 -29.85 0.62 -0.18
C GLU A 251 -29.93 -0.44 0.92
N VAL A 252 -29.74 -0.04 2.17
CA VAL A 252 -29.80 -0.91 3.35
C VAL A 252 -30.10 -0.10 4.61
N ASP A 253 -30.68 -0.71 5.63
CA ASP A 253 -30.88 -0.04 6.92
C ASP A 253 -29.54 0.30 7.58
N SER A 254 -28.69 -0.69 7.83
CA SER A 254 -27.34 -0.50 8.39
C SER A 254 -26.41 -1.64 7.99
N THR A 255 -25.28 -1.28 7.37
CA THR A 255 -24.25 -2.26 6.98
C THR A 255 -23.60 -2.93 8.19
N ASN A 256 -23.36 -2.20 9.27
CA ASN A 256 -22.82 -2.76 10.53
C ASN A 256 -23.76 -3.83 11.12
N LYS A 257 -25.06 -3.50 11.23
CA LYS A 257 -26.06 -4.40 11.82
C LYS A 257 -26.14 -5.73 11.08
N ILE A 258 -26.15 -5.69 9.72
CA ILE A 258 -26.20 -6.93 8.94
C ILE A 258 -24.97 -7.79 9.20
N LEU A 259 -23.76 -7.23 9.22
CA LEU A 259 -22.54 -8.00 9.48
C LEU A 259 -22.46 -8.52 10.91
N LEU A 260 -22.89 -7.73 11.91
CA LEU A 260 -22.93 -8.19 13.29
C LEU A 260 -23.86 -9.40 13.47
N ASP A 261 -24.97 -9.44 12.72
CA ASP A 261 -25.96 -10.51 12.78
C ASP A 261 -25.69 -11.67 11.78
N SER A 262 -24.68 -11.50 10.89
CA SER A 262 -24.34 -12.49 9.87
C SER A 262 -23.54 -13.68 10.43
N GLY A 263 -23.52 -14.79 9.67
CA GLY A 263 -22.59 -15.89 9.87
C GLY A 263 -21.27 -15.77 9.09
N GLU A 264 -20.98 -14.58 8.53
CA GLU A 264 -19.81 -14.36 7.69
C GLU A 264 -18.49 -14.39 8.48
N GLN A 265 -17.40 -14.64 7.76
CA GLN A 265 -16.06 -14.78 8.34
C GLN A 265 -15.33 -13.44 8.48
N LEU A 266 -14.22 -13.45 9.21
CA LEU A 266 -13.29 -12.32 9.32
C LEU A 266 -12.90 -11.80 7.92
N GLY A 267 -12.94 -10.49 7.72
CA GLY A 267 -12.65 -9.84 6.45
C GLY A 267 -13.86 -9.72 5.50
N ALA A 268 -14.97 -10.39 5.77
CA ALA A 268 -16.20 -10.20 5.00
C ALA A 268 -16.68 -8.75 5.11
N SER A 269 -17.30 -8.24 4.02
CA SER A 269 -17.76 -6.86 3.96
C SER A 269 -19.11 -6.72 3.30
N ILE A 270 -19.86 -5.71 3.77
CA ILE A 270 -21.08 -5.20 3.13
C ILE A 270 -20.89 -3.72 2.83
N GLN A 271 -21.21 -3.33 1.61
CA GLN A 271 -21.09 -1.96 1.14
C GLN A 271 -22.40 -1.51 0.52
N ALA A 272 -22.78 -0.26 0.74
CA ALA A 272 -24.03 0.29 0.24
C ALA A 272 -23.87 1.73 -0.23
N LYS A 273 -24.64 2.11 -1.25
CA LYS A 273 -24.70 3.49 -1.75
C LYS A 273 -25.51 4.40 -0.82
N LYS A 274 -26.47 3.81 -0.07
CA LYS A 274 -27.33 4.53 0.85
C LYS A 274 -27.67 3.69 2.08
N GLN A 275 -27.63 4.31 3.24
CA GLN A 275 -28.17 3.76 4.50
C GLN A 275 -29.42 4.53 4.93
N LEU A 276 -30.46 3.80 5.37
CA LEU A 276 -31.69 4.38 5.88
C LEU A 276 -31.64 4.64 7.38
N GLU A 277 -30.98 3.76 8.14
CA GLU A 277 -30.83 3.83 9.60
C GLU A 277 -29.34 3.84 9.98
N GLY A 278 -28.54 4.64 9.25
CA GLY A 278 -27.11 4.78 9.54
C GLY A 278 -26.87 5.31 10.95
N LYS A 279 -25.93 4.68 11.66
CA LYS A 279 -25.59 5.06 13.04
C LYS A 279 -24.25 5.75 13.12
N GLY A 280 -24.19 6.79 13.94
CA GLY A 280 -22.96 7.36 14.47
C GLY A 280 -22.78 6.97 15.94
N ARG A 281 -21.69 7.42 16.54
CA ARG A 281 -21.43 7.18 17.98
C ARG A 281 -22.59 7.67 18.84
N ARG A 282 -22.88 6.95 19.94
CA ARG A 282 -23.94 7.28 20.92
C ARG A 282 -25.34 7.46 20.31
N GLY A 283 -25.66 6.69 19.28
CA GLY A 283 -27.01 6.72 18.70
C GLY A 283 -27.30 7.94 17.82
N ARG A 284 -26.31 8.77 17.48
CA ARG A 284 -26.49 9.81 16.47
C ARG A 284 -26.82 9.17 15.12
N THR A 285 -27.63 9.83 14.34
CA THR A 285 -27.99 9.34 13.02
C THR A 285 -26.93 9.74 12.00
N TRP A 286 -26.45 8.79 11.21
CA TRP A 286 -25.71 9.05 9.99
C TRP A 286 -26.69 9.11 8.82
N THR A 287 -26.79 10.26 8.16
CA THR A 287 -27.69 10.45 7.02
C THR A 287 -26.91 10.40 5.71
N SER A 288 -27.36 9.57 4.78
CA SER A 288 -26.85 9.49 3.41
C SER A 288 -27.87 10.14 2.47
N GLU A 289 -27.87 11.47 2.32
CA GLU A 289 -28.86 12.16 1.47
C GLU A 289 -28.44 12.27 -0.01
N THR A 290 -27.28 11.76 -0.36
CA THR A 290 -26.62 11.96 -1.65
C THR A 290 -25.84 10.73 -2.05
N ILE A 291 -24.98 10.82 -3.07
CA ILE A 291 -24.05 9.74 -3.36
C ILE A 291 -23.06 9.64 -2.20
N ALA A 292 -23.25 8.62 -1.38
CA ALA A 292 -22.39 8.32 -0.25
C ALA A 292 -21.81 6.90 -0.42
N PHE A 293 -20.80 6.63 0.37
CA PHE A 293 -20.29 5.29 0.60
C PHE A 293 -20.58 4.91 2.05
N ALA A 294 -21.17 3.77 2.26
CA ALA A 294 -21.27 3.13 3.56
C ALA A 294 -20.74 1.70 3.43
N GLY A 295 -19.66 1.42 4.13
CA GLY A 295 -19.04 0.09 4.10
C GLY A 295 -18.74 -0.41 5.50
N SER A 296 -18.90 -1.72 5.72
CA SER A 296 -18.60 -2.38 6.98
C SER A 296 -17.77 -3.63 6.73
N TRP A 297 -16.82 -3.91 7.62
CA TRP A 297 -15.95 -5.10 7.58
C TRP A 297 -15.92 -5.77 8.93
N ILE A 298 -15.93 -7.11 8.96
CA ILE A 298 -15.63 -7.87 10.17
C ILE A 298 -14.12 -7.79 10.39
N VAL A 299 -13.69 -7.06 11.42
CA VAL A 299 -12.27 -6.80 11.71
C VAL A 299 -11.73 -7.65 12.86
N HIS A 300 -12.61 -8.25 13.64
CA HIS A 300 -12.28 -9.24 14.69
C HIS A 300 -13.44 -10.22 14.85
N ASP A 301 -13.10 -11.50 15.01
CA ASP A 301 -14.06 -12.57 15.31
C ASP A 301 -13.35 -13.66 16.12
N GLY A 302 -13.64 -13.74 17.42
CA GLY A 302 -12.98 -14.68 18.32
C GLY A 302 -12.90 -14.18 19.76
N LYS A 303 -11.97 -14.78 20.54
CA LYS A 303 -11.74 -14.37 21.93
C LYS A 303 -11.09 -12.98 21.99
N GLY A 304 -11.54 -12.12 22.90
CA GLY A 304 -11.00 -10.79 23.07
C GLY A 304 -11.80 -9.92 24.05
N GLU A 305 -11.52 -8.63 24.04
CA GLU A 305 -12.25 -7.59 24.77
C GLU A 305 -13.05 -6.72 23.79
N LEU A 306 -14.18 -6.17 24.24
CA LEU A 306 -15.02 -5.28 23.43
C LEU A 306 -14.40 -3.88 23.19
N VAL A 307 -13.33 -3.55 23.90
CA VAL A 307 -12.72 -2.20 23.84
C VAL A 307 -11.47 -2.27 22.97
N HIS A 308 -11.65 -1.89 21.70
CA HIS A 308 -10.59 -1.75 20.70
C HIS A 308 -10.74 -0.41 19.99
N SER A 309 -10.61 0.70 20.74
CA SER A 309 -10.69 2.05 20.13
C SER A 309 -9.55 2.34 19.15
N ASP A 310 -8.43 1.62 19.26
CA ASP A 310 -7.34 1.60 18.30
C ASP A 310 -7.80 1.19 16.89
N LEU A 311 -8.65 0.16 16.75
CA LEU A 311 -9.19 -0.27 15.45
C LEU A 311 -10.03 0.83 14.77
N GLN A 312 -10.75 1.63 15.55
CA GLN A 312 -11.49 2.77 15.02
C GLN A 312 -10.57 3.85 14.45
N LEU A 313 -9.45 4.12 15.13
CA LEU A 313 -8.41 5.05 14.66
C LEU A 313 -7.74 4.54 13.38
N VAL A 314 -7.43 3.24 13.31
CA VAL A 314 -6.87 2.61 12.10
C VAL A 314 -7.87 2.71 10.94
N GLY A 315 -9.18 2.56 11.19
CA GLY A 315 -10.20 2.85 10.19
C GLY A 315 -10.16 4.30 9.70
N GLY A 316 -9.90 5.25 10.59
CA GLY A 316 -9.68 6.65 10.24
C GLY A 316 -8.46 6.87 9.35
N LEU A 317 -7.32 6.23 9.68
CA LEU A 317 -6.12 6.23 8.84
C LEU A 317 -6.41 5.66 7.45
N ALA A 318 -7.16 4.56 7.36
CA ALA A 318 -7.53 3.99 6.07
C ALA A 318 -8.31 4.97 5.20
N VAL A 319 -9.22 5.76 5.79
CA VAL A 319 -9.97 6.80 5.06
C VAL A 319 -9.03 7.93 4.61
N VAL A 320 -8.11 8.38 5.46
CA VAL A 320 -7.11 9.41 5.09
C VAL A 320 -6.24 8.91 3.93
N ASP A 321 -5.70 7.70 4.03
CA ASP A 321 -4.91 7.06 2.96
C ASP A 321 -5.71 6.94 1.65
N ALA A 322 -6.98 6.54 1.74
CA ALA A 322 -7.85 6.40 0.58
C ALA A 322 -8.12 7.75 -0.11
N ILE A 323 -8.40 8.81 0.65
CA ILE A 323 -8.66 10.14 0.10
C ILE A 323 -7.36 10.71 -0.49
N ARG A 324 -6.23 10.60 0.18
CA ARG A 324 -4.93 11.02 -0.35
C ARG A 324 -4.56 10.27 -1.64
N ALA A 325 -4.88 8.99 -1.70
CA ALA A 325 -4.59 8.21 -2.90
C ALA A 325 -5.34 8.72 -4.15
N ILE A 326 -6.56 9.22 -4.02
CA ILE A 326 -7.39 9.69 -5.14
C ILE A 326 -7.31 11.19 -5.39
N SER A 327 -6.64 11.95 -4.55
CA SER A 327 -6.47 13.40 -4.67
C SER A 327 -5.05 13.76 -5.12
N SER A 328 -4.87 15.00 -5.58
CA SER A 328 -3.54 15.56 -5.86
C SER A 328 -2.77 15.85 -4.56
N ASP A 329 -1.45 15.91 -4.65
CA ASP A 329 -0.57 16.15 -3.50
C ASP A 329 -0.89 17.49 -2.80
N ASP A 330 -1.27 18.51 -3.57
CA ASP A 330 -1.67 19.84 -3.05
C ASP A 330 -2.88 19.78 -2.11
N HIS A 331 -3.68 18.71 -2.18
CA HIS A 331 -4.84 18.51 -1.30
C HIS A 331 -4.52 17.76 -0.02
N HIS A 332 -3.33 17.15 0.11
CA HIS A 332 -3.01 16.31 1.27
C HIS A 332 -3.04 17.08 2.59
N ASP A 333 -2.63 18.34 2.55
CA ASP A 333 -2.68 19.24 3.73
C ASP A 333 -4.08 19.74 4.07
N ARG A 334 -5.08 19.46 3.25
CA ARG A 334 -6.49 19.77 3.50
C ARG A 334 -7.28 18.60 4.08
N ILE A 335 -6.63 17.46 4.40
CA ILE A 335 -7.24 16.24 4.92
C ILE A 335 -6.73 16.01 6.33
N ARG A 336 -7.63 15.89 7.33
CA ARG A 336 -7.25 15.70 8.75
C ARG A 336 -8.08 14.61 9.41
N LEU A 337 -7.40 13.82 10.23
CA LEU A 337 -8.02 12.87 11.14
C LEU A 337 -8.30 13.55 12.49
N LYS A 338 -9.55 13.93 12.72
CA LYS A 338 -10.00 14.45 14.00
C LYS A 338 -10.34 13.29 14.93
N TRP A 339 -9.55 13.15 15.98
CA TRP A 339 -9.80 12.15 17.02
C TRP A 339 -11.21 12.29 17.61
N PRO A 340 -11.92 11.17 17.86
CA PRO A 340 -11.48 9.80 17.70
C PRO A 340 -11.83 9.13 16.34
N ASN A 341 -12.63 9.73 15.47
CA ASN A 341 -13.27 8.99 14.38
C ASN A 341 -13.77 9.82 13.20
N ASP A 342 -13.50 11.10 13.16
CA ASP A 342 -13.99 12.00 12.11
C ASP A 342 -12.86 12.35 11.14
N ILE A 343 -13.17 12.34 9.86
CA ILE A 343 -12.27 12.84 8.82
C ILE A 343 -12.82 14.16 8.31
N LEU A 344 -11.96 15.17 8.32
CA LEU A 344 -12.29 16.53 7.94
C LEU A 344 -11.59 16.91 6.65
N LEU A 345 -12.25 17.74 5.86
CA LEU A 345 -11.67 18.43 4.71
C LEU A 345 -11.77 19.95 4.93
N GLU A 346 -10.70 20.65 4.56
CA GLU A 346 -10.70 22.09 4.44
C GLU A 346 -11.22 22.50 3.07
N ASN A 347 -12.21 23.37 3.01
CA ASN A 347 -12.72 23.92 1.77
C ASN A 347 -11.88 25.12 1.28
N GLU A 348 -12.20 25.67 0.11
CA GLU A 348 -11.48 26.81 -0.46
C GLU A 348 -11.58 28.10 0.38
N SER A 349 -12.57 28.18 1.27
CA SER A 349 -12.74 29.30 2.20
C SER A 349 -11.98 29.10 3.52
N ALA A 350 -11.09 28.11 3.61
CA ALA A 350 -10.34 27.71 4.80
C ALA A 350 -11.24 27.30 5.99
N GLU A 351 -12.39 26.71 5.69
CA GLU A 351 -13.29 26.15 6.69
C GLU A 351 -13.23 24.64 6.69
N TRP A 352 -13.15 24.05 7.87
CA TRP A 352 -13.12 22.61 8.08
C TRP A 352 -14.53 22.04 8.16
N ALA A 353 -14.76 20.93 7.43
CA ALA A 353 -16.04 20.26 7.41
C ALA A 353 -15.85 18.73 7.40
N LYS A 354 -16.78 18.00 7.99
CA LYS A 354 -16.73 16.53 8.09
C LYS A 354 -17.10 15.89 6.76
N VAL A 355 -16.22 15.05 6.22
CA VAL A 355 -16.43 14.26 4.99
C VAL A 355 -16.73 12.81 5.28
N ALA A 356 -16.13 12.24 6.33
CA ALA A 356 -16.30 10.85 6.68
C ALA A 356 -16.32 10.62 8.18
N GLY A 357 -16.84 9.46 8.58
CA GLY A 357 -16.84 9.01 9.96
C GLY A 357 -16.65 7.50 10.06
N VAL A 358 -16.01 7.07 11.13
CA VAL A 358 -15.74 5.66 11.42
C VAL A 358 -16.48 5.25 12.68
N LEU A 359 -17.11 4.08 12.67
CA LEU A 359 -17.83 3.52 13.78
C LEU A 359 -17.45 2.05 13.99
N LEU A 360 -16.84 1.74 15.13
CA LEU A 360 -16.62 0.37 15.57
C LEU A 360 -17.79 -0.08 16.44
N GLU A 361 -18.45 -1.16 16.06
CA GLU A 361 -19.49 -1.81 16.86
C GLU A 361 -19.09 -3.25 17.17
N GLY A 362 -19.46 -3.71 18.36
CA GLY A 362 -19.15 -5.06 18.81
C GLY A 362 -20.36 -5.80 19.32
N ARG A 363 -20.35 -7.12 19.14
CA ARG A 363 -21.32 -8.06 19.73
C ARG A 363 -20.58 -9.19 20.45
N SER A 364 -20.96 -9.44 21.69
CA SER A 364 -20.47 -10.58 22.47
C SER A 364 -21.43 -11.75 22.38
N ILE A 365 -20.93 -12.93 22.06
CA ILE A 365 -21.69 -14.19 22.02
C ILE A 365 -20.90 -15.21 22.86
N ALA A 366 -21.34 -15.52 24.05
CA ALA A 366 -20.62 -16.34 25.03
C ALA A 366 -19.23 -15.74 25.34
N SER A 367 -18.15 -16.44 24.97
CA SER A 367 -16.75 -16.00 25.19
C SER A 367 -16.11 -15.40 23.94
N GLU A 368 -16.86 -15.26 22.87
CA GLU A 368 -16.37 -14.72 21.58
C GLU A 368 -16.93 -13.33 21.34
N ILE A 369 -16.13 -12.52 20.70
CA ILE A 369 -16.45 -11.13 20.36
C ILE A 369 -16.32 -10.96 18.86
N ARG A 370 -17.34 -10.40 18.25
CA ARG A 370 -17.30 -9.93 16.87
C ARG A 370 -17.25 -8.42 16.87
N LEU A 371 -16.26 -7.86 16.17
CA LEU A 371 -16.14 -6.42 15.93
C LEU A 371 -16.35 -6.13 14.44
N VAL A 372 -17.20 -5.17 14.17
CA VAL A 372 -17.48 -4.66 12.82
C VAL A 372 -17.10 -3.18 12.76
N LEU A 373 -16.24 -2.87 11.81
CA LEU A 373 -15.79 -1.52 11.53
C LEU A 373 -16.60 -0.94 10.38
N GLY A 374 -17.40 0.07 10.66
CA GLY A 374 -18.19 0.82 9.69
C GLY A 374 -17.51 2.11 9.28
N ILE A 375 -17.54 2.42 7.99
CA ILE A 375 -17.01 3.66 7.40
C ILE A 375 -18.12 4.28 6.57
N GLY A 376 -18.48 5.54 6.90
CA GLY A 376 -19.38 6.36 6.11
C GLY A 376 -18.61 7.52 5.49
N THR A 377 -18.77 7.77 4.18
CA THR A 377 -18.10 8.85 3.46
C THR A 377 -19.06 9.54 2.50
N ASN A 378 -19.10 10.88 2.53
CA ASN A 378 -19.88 11.68 1.59
C ASN A 378 -19.05 11.88 0.31
N ILE A 379 -19.52 11.32 -0.81
CA ILE A 379 -18.82 11.42 -2.09
C ILE A 379 -19.25 12.66 -2.84
N PHE A 380 -20.57 12.83 -3.05
CA PHE A 380 -21.13 13.94 -3.80
C PHE A 380 -22.52 14.33 -3.26
N SER A 381 -22.86 15.61 -3.32
CA SER A 381 -24.21 16.12 -3.06
C SER A 381 -24.62 17.12 -4.14
N ALA A 382 -25.85 17.01 -4.63
CA ALA A 382 -26.42 17.98 -5.56
C ALA A 382 -26.81 19.31 -4.86
N GLU A 383 -27.06 19.26 -3.54
CA GLU A 383 -27.43 20.41 -2.72
C GLU A 383 -26.48 20.54 -1.52
N PRO A 384 -26.32 21.75 -0.98
CA PRO A 384 -25.54 21.95 0.24
C PRO A 384 -26.08 21.10 1.39
N LEU A 385 -25.17 20.39 2.07
CA LEU A 385 -25.52 19.61 3.25
C LEU A 385 -25.38 20.48 4.49
N GLU A 386 -26.49 20.81 5.12
CA GLU A 386 -26.50 21.58 6.36
C GLU A 386 -26.94 20.70 7.54
N ARG A 387 -26.18 20.78 8.62
CA ARG A 387 -26.57 20.28 9.95
C ARG A 387 -26.36 21.36 10.99
N GLN A 388 -27.18 21.31 12.04
CA GLN A 388 -27.10 22.28 13.12
C GLN A 388 -25.83 22.13 13.97
N ASP A 389 -25.25 20.91 14.01
CA ASP A 389 -24.18 20.57 14.95
C ASP A 389 -22.77 20.64 14.36
N PHE A 390 -22.61 20.52 13.02
CA PHE A 390 -21.32 20.54 12.34
C PHE A 390 -21.48 20.73 10.84
N LYS A 391 -20.43 21.30 10.20
CA LYS A 391 -20.36 21.45 8.74
C LYS A 391 -20.07 20.11 8.08
N ILE A 392 -20.71 19.85 6.93
CA ILE A 392 -20.53 18.65 6.13
C ILE A 392 -19.81 18.99 4.83
N ALA A 393 -18.84 18.16 4.45
CA ALA A 393 -18.13 18.21 3.18
C ALA A 393 -18.44 16.97 2.34
N THR A 394 -18.23 17.07 1.03
CA THR A 394 -18.20 15.96 0.10
C THR A 394 -16.85 15.90 -0.61
N LEU A 395 -16.40 14.71 -1.00
CA LEU A 395 -15.10 14.53 -1.66
C LEU A 395 -15.03 15.32 -2.97
N ASN A 396 -16.02 15.12 -3.87
CA ASN A 396 -15.97 15.68 -5.21
C ASN A 396 -16.00 17.21 -5.22
N GLN A 397 -16.79 17.82 -4.33
CA GLN A 397 -16.89 19.28 -4.27
C GLN A 397 -15.72 19.94 -3.55
N SER A 398 -15.18 19.29 -2.50
CA SER A 398 -14.10 19.89 -1.71
C SER A 398 -12.71 19.71 -2.31
N LEU A 399 -12.52 18.69 -3.17
CA LEU A 399 -11.23 18.32 -3.73
C LEU A 399 -11.24 18.34 -5.27
N ASP A 400 -12.29 18.90 -5.90
CA ASP A 400 -12.47 18.94 -7.35
C ASP A 400 -12.25 17.56 -8.02
N LEU A 401 -12.95 16.55 -7.50
CA LEU A 401 -12.86 15.17 -7.96
C LEU A 401 -14.12 14.73 -8.69
N GLU A 402 -13.98 13.75 -9.59
CA GLU A 402 -15.07 13.07 -10.27
C GLU A 402 -15.06 11.57 -9.96
N ILE A 403 -15.14 11.22 -8.68
CA ILE A 403 -15.16 9.81 -8.26
C ILE A 403 -16.58 9.34 -7.97
N GLY A 404 -16.82 8.06 -8.28
CA GLY A 404 -18.06 7.37 -7.95
C GLY A 404 -17.89 6.35 -6.82
N PHE A 405 -19.01 5.74 -6.44
CA PHE A 405 -19.08 4.71 -5.40
C PHE A 405 -18.07 3.57 -5.64
N SER A 406 -18.03 2.98 -6.84
CA SER A 406 -17.20 1.81 -7.13
C SER A 406 -15.70 2.11 -7.01
N GLN A 407 -15.28 3.29 -7.44
CA GLN A 407 -13.88 3.70 -7.33
C GLN A 407 -13.50 3.91 -5.88
N PHE A 408 -14.30 4.64 -5.10
CA PHE A 408 -14.05 4.84 -3.67
C PHE A 408 -14.08 3.53 -2.90
N SER A 409 -15.05 2.64 -3.19
CA SER A 409 -15.14 1.28 -2.63
C SER A 409 -13.86 0.47 -2.81
N SER A 410 -13.29 0.51 -4.01
CA SER A 410 -12.05 -0.20 -4.32
C SER A 410 -10.86 0.36 -3.52
N VAL A 411 -10.71 1.67 -3.50
CA VAL A 411 -9.57 2.34 -2.83
C VAL A 411 -9.65 2.18 -1.31
N ILE A 412 -10.82 2.38 -0.70
CA ILE A 412 -10.98 2.24 0.76
C ILE A 412 -10.80 0.79 1.22
N SER A 413 -11.26 -0.19 0.43
CA SER A 413 -11.03 -1.60 0.72
C SER A 413 -9.54 -1.94 0.68
N ALA A 414 -8.81 -1.40 -0.31
CA ALA A 414 -7.36 -1.56 -0.42
C ALA A 414 -6.61 -0.90 0.74
N ALA A 415 -6.98 0.33 1.12
CA ALA A 415 -6.38 1.04 2.24
C ALA A 415 -6.62 0.31 3.57
N LEU A 416 -7.85 -0.13 3.84
CA LEU A 416 -8.20 -0.86 5.05
C LEU A 416 -7.46 -2.22 5.12
N SER A 417 -7.43 -2.97 4.03
CA SER A 417 -6.70 -4.22 3.93
C SER A 417 -5.19 -4.02 4.14
N SER A 418 -4.61 -2.95 3.59
CA SER A 418 -3.21 -2.61 3.80
C SER A 418 -2.84 -2.46 5.28
N LEU A 419 -3.75 -1.98 6.11
CA LEU A 419 -3.52 -1.75 7.53
C LEU A 419 -3.92 -2.96 8.40
N LEU A 420 -5.06 -3.62 8.11
CA LEU A 420 -5.69 -4.58 9.03
C LEU A 420 -5.70 -6.03 8.55
N GLU A 421 -5.67 -6.30 7.22
CA GLU A 421 -5.77 -7.68 6.76
C GLU A 421 -4.58 -8.51 7.26
N GLN A 422 -4.90 -9.61 7.96
CA GLN A 422 -3.91 -10.57 8.44
C GLN A 422 -3.64 -11.60 7.34
N ARG A 423 -2.41 -11.63 6.84
CA ARG A 423 -1.95 -12.61 5.86
C ARG A 423 -0.77 -13.39 6.45
N ILE A 424 -0.81 -14.71 6.33
CA ILE A 424 0.17 -15.62 6.98
C ILE A 424 1.62 -15.26 6.64
N ASN A 425 1.86 -14.78 5.42
CA ASN A 425 3.21 -14.58 4.89
C ASN A 425 3.61 -13.10 4.79
N ILE A 426 2.74 -12.17 5.17
CA ILE A 426 3.03 -10.73 5.17
C ILE A 426 3.05 -10.24 6.62
N PRO A 427 4.11 -9.55 7.06
CA PRO A 427 4.16 -8.98 8.40
C PRO A 427 2.99 -8.04 8.65
N ASN A 428 2.33 -8.20 9.79
CA ASN A 428 1.35 -7.21 10.23
C ASN A 428 2.08 -5.97 10.76
N TYR A 429 1.46 -4.81 10.65
CA TYR A 429 1.94 -3.66 11.42
C TYR A 429 1.84 -3.97 12.91
N PRO A 430 2.91 -3.75 13.69
CA PRO A 430 2.81 -3.74 15.15
C PRO A 430 1.80 -2.66 15.60
N SER A 431 1.02 -2.95 16.64
CA SER A 431 0.00 -1.99 17.15
C SER A 431 0.62 -0.65 17.53
N ASN A 432 1.81 -0.63 18.13
CA ASN A 432 2.53 0.61 18.45
C ASN A 432 2.86 1.43 17.19
N LYS A 433 3.24 0.79 16.07
CA LYS A 433 3.53 1.49 14.82
C LYS A 433 2.28 2.17 14.25
N LEU A 434 1.13 1.49 14.29
CA LEU A 434 -0.14 2.09 13.86
C LEU A 434 -0.54 3.27 14.75
N LEU A 435 -0.32 3.17 16.06
CA LEU A 435 -0.58 4.27 16.99
C LEU A 435 0.38 5.45 16.78
N GLU A 436 1.65 5.20 16.46
CA GLU A 436 2.62 6.24 16.10
C GLU A 436 2.17 7.02 14.85
N ILE A 437 1.81 6.32 13.76
CA ILE A 437 1.30 6.94 12.53
C ILE A 437 0.00 7.72 12.81
N THR A 438 -0.88 7.16 13.64
CA THR A 438 -2.13 7.84 14.03
C THR A 438 -1.86 9.11 14.83
N LEU A 439 -0.89 9.08 15.74
CA LEU A 439 -0.51 10.24 16.52
C LEU A 439 0.09 11.34 15.64
N GLU A 440 0.86 10.99 14.65
CA GLU A 440 1.38 11.94 13.65
C GLU A 440 0.22 12.64 12.92
N GLU A 441 -0.80 11.91 12.46
CA GLU A 441 -1.99 12.50 11.85
C GLU A 441 -2.80 13.38 12.82
N ILE A 442 -2.89 13.01 14.08
CA ILE A 442 -3.52 13.85 15.11
C ILE A 442 -2.71 15.13 15.36
N ASN A 443 -1.37 15.06 15.37
CA ASN A 443 -0.52 16.24 15.49
C ASN A 443 -0.67 17.18 14.29
N ASN A 444 -0.83 16.65 13.07
CA ASN A 444 -1.18 17.45 11.90
C ASN A 444 -2.54 18.15 12.07
N THR A 445 -3.49 17.45 12.71
CA THR A 445 -4.80 18.05 13.06
C THR A 445 -4.67 19.15 14.10
N VAL A 446 -3.86 18.97 15.14
CA VAL A 446 -3.55 20.01 16.14
C VAL A 446 -2.93 21.24 15.47
N SER A 447 -1.98 21.04 14.56
CA SER A 447 -1.34 22.12 13.81
C SER A 447 -2.33 22.95 12.99
N SER A 448 -3.35 22.31 12.43
CA SER A 448 -4.38 22.93 11.58
C SER A 448 -5.52 23.54 12.41
N LEU A 449 -6.07 22.81 13.38
CA LEU A 449 -7.27 23.18 14.14
C LEU A 449 -6.98 23.90 15.45
N GLY A 450 -5.71 23.91 15.87
CA GLY A 450 -5.28 24.41 17.18
C GLY A 450 -5.41 23.36 18.29
N ASN A 451 -4.80 23.65 19.42
CA ASN A 451 -4.86 22.78 20.60
C ASN A 451 -6.30 22.63 21.09
N PRO A 452 -6.75 21.41 21.41
CA PRO A 452 -8.12 21.16 21.82
C PRO A 452 -8.43 21.76 23.20
N ILE A 453 -9.72 22.03 23.43
CA ILE A 453 -10.27 22.52 24.70
C ILE A 453 -11.14 21.40 25.28
N TYR A 454 -10.77 20.87 26.43
CA TYR A 454 -11.56 19.89 27.17
C TYR A 454 -12.35 20.53 28.28
N ARG A 455 -13.67 20.51 28.20
CA ARG A 455 -14.61 21.10 29.21
C ARG A 455 -14.31 22.55 29.53
N THR A 456 -13.74 23.37 28.81
CA THR A 456 -13.32 24.77 29.08
C THR A 456 -11.84 24.98 29.39
N LYS A 457 -11.06 23.89 29.58
CA LYS A 457 -9.61 23.96 29.81
C LYS A 457 -8.87 23.72 28.49
N ALA A 458 -8.01 24.62 28.08
CA ALA A 458 -7.10 24.39 26.98
C ALA A 458 -6.16 23.24 27.32
N CYS A 459 -5.93 22.35 26.35
CA CYS A 459 -5.15 21.13 26.53
C CYS A 459 -4.09 21.02 25.45
N GLU A 460 -2.92 20.50 25.80
CA GLU A 460 -1.88 20.06 24.88
C GLU A 460 -2.05 18.55 24.63
N VAL A 461 -2.04 18.12 23.37
CA VAL A 461 -2.00 16.70 23.02
C VAL A 461 -0.59 16.18 23.25
N ILE A 462 -0.44 15.14 24.08
CA ILE A 462 0.86 14.56 24.44
C ILE A 462 1.06 13.14 23.91
N GLY A 463 0.00 12.45 23.48
CA GLY A 463 0.12 11.10 22.94
C GLY A 463 -1.18 10.35 22.78
N LEU A 464 -1.03 9.08 22.46
CA LEU A 464 -2.05 8.04 22.52
C LEU A 464 -1.58 6.93 23.46
N ASN A 465 -2.47 6.38 24.27
CA ASN A 465 -2.16 5.17 25.02
C ASN A 465 -2.36 3.91 24.16
N GLU A 466 -2.00 2.73 24.67
CA GLU A 466 -2.12 1.44 23.99
C GLU A 466 -3.54 1.10 23.51
N LYS A 467 -4.57 1.71 24.10
CA LYS A 467 -5.97 1.56 23.70
C LYS A 467 -6.45 2.61 22.69
N GLY A 468 -5.56 3.49 22.23
CA GLY A 468 -5.93 4.59 21.33
C GLY A 468 -6.64 5.77 22.01
N HIS A 469 -6.64 5.84 23.35
CA HIS A 469 -7.18 7.00 24.09
C HIS A 469 -6.24 8.19 23.92
N LEU A 470 -6.81 9.37 23.70
CA LEU A 470 -6.05 10.60 23.57
C LEU A 470 -5.50 11.05 24.93
N GLN A 471 -4.20 11.20 25.01
CA GLN A 471 -3.53 11.73 26.20
C GLN A 471 -3.35 13.23 26.06
N VAL A 472 -3.90 13.98 26.98
CA VAL A 472 -3.80 15.44 27.00
C VAL A 472 -3.30 15.97 28.33
N LYS A 473 -2.59 17.08 28.28
CA LYS A 473 -2.16 17.83 29.45
C LYS A 473 -2.91 19.17 29.50
N THR A 474 -3.61 19.43 30.59
CA THR A 474 -4.33 20.70 30.78
C THR A 474 -3.37 21.84 31.14
N THR A 475 -3.81 23.09 31.02
CA THR A 475 -3.04 24.25 31.43
C THR A 475 -2.72 24.27 32.94
N SER A 476 -3.46 23.50 33.75
CA SER A 476 -3.15 23.31 35.18
C SER A 476 -2.11 22.22 35.44
N GLY A 477 -1.60 21.54 34.38
CA GLY A 477 -0.63 20.44 34.47
C GLY A 477 -1.24 19.08 34.73
N GLU A 478 -2.56 18.94 34.75
CA GLU A 478 -3.27 17.67 34.92
C GLU A 478 -3.17 16.81 33.64
N LEU A 479 -2.81 15.52 33.80
CA LEU A 479 -2.75 14.54 32.70
C LEU A 479 -4.06 13.76 32.64
N LEU A 480 -4.68 13.75 31.47
CA LEU A 480 -5.95 13.07 31.23
C LEU A 480 -5.82 12.05 30.11
N ASN A 481 -6.48 10.91 30.25
CA ASN A 481 -6.67 9.92 29.20
C ASN A 481 -8.14 9.97 28.74
N LEU A 482 -8.39 10.49 27.55
CA LEU A 482 -9.72 10.65 27.00
C LEU A 482 -10.05 9.46 26.10
N ASP A 483 -11.16 8.80 26.34
CA ASP A 483 -11.72 7.70 25.55
C ASP A 483 -12.81 8.19 24.58
N GLU A 484 -13.31 9.41 24.79
CA GLU A 484 -14.38 10.04 24.02
C GLU A 484 -14.07 11.49 23.66
N GLY A 485 -14.62 11.95 22.53
CA GLY A 485 -14.35 13.29 21.98
C GLY A 485 -15.46 14.32 22.19
N GLU A 486 -16.56 14.00 22.91
CA GLU A 486 -17.71 14.89 23.04
C GLU A 486 -17.42 16.18 23.82
N ASP A 487 -16.64 16.06 24.89
CA ASP A 487 -16.22 17.20 25.71
C ASP A 487 -14.97 17.91 25.15
N LEU A 488 -14.51 17.51 23.94
CA LEU A 488 -13.31 18.04 23.31
C LEU A 488 -13.68 18.93 22.12
N MET A 489 -13.46 20.23 22.27
CA MET A 489 -13.66 21.21 21.20
C MET A 489 -12.36 21.51 20.49
N TRP A 490 -12.43 21.70 19.17
CA TRP A 490 -11.32 22.09 18.32
C TRP A 490 -11.54 23.52 17.83
N PRO A 491 -10.68 24.49 18.21
CA PRO A 491 -10.98 25.94 18.09
C PRO A 491 -11.36 26.43 16.69
N LYS A 492 -10.79 25.79 15.62
CA LYS A 492 -11.10 26.19 14.24
C LYS A 492 -12.14 25.30 13.55
N TYR A 493 -12.74 24.35 14.28
CA TYR A 493 -13.75 23.46 13.70
C TYR A 493 -15.13 23.62 14.35
N ASN A 494 -15.19 23.87 15.65
CA ASN A 494 -16.41 23.99 16.43
C ASN A 494 -16.82 25.45 16.60
#